data_3daa8842dd987b1c4765e931ab1b114f
#
_entry.id   3daa8842dd987b1c4765e931ab1b114f
#
_cell.length_a   1.000
_cell.length_b   1.000
_cell.length_c   1.000
_cell.angle_alpha   90.00
_cell.angle_beta   90.00
_cell.angle_gamma   90.00
#
_symmetry.space_group_name_H-M   'P 1'
#
loop_
_entity.id
_entity.type
_entity.pdbx_description
1 polymer ?
#
loop_
_entity_poly.entity_id
_entity_poly.type
_entity_poly.pdbx_seq_one_letter_code
_entity_poly.pdbx_strand_id
1 'polypeptide(L)'
;MDPPRPEQIEQAPNADSRGVSEPARIPESEPLLQVRGLRVYFNTPSGVLKAVDGVSFEIGRGETLGVVGESGCGKSVTAYSILRLVPVPPGEYAGGAILFKGTDLLKLSERQIGEVRGSRISIVFQEPTQSLNPIMTIGDQITEVIIEHRGASRREARDMAVEMLRRVGIASPDRRFRSYPHELSGGMIQRAMIAMSLVCRPELLIADEPTTALDVTIQAQILELLGSLRRDLGMSILLITHDLGVVAQISDRVAVMYAGKIVEYAPVRDLFEQPKHPYTHGLFRSLPRLTEGGTRQPLPVIPGSVPSPAEYVPGCRFRPRCPIAQEICRSEPPLREIAPRHQSACHFAEQVANIRAGSL
;
A
#
# COMPACT_ATOMS: atom_id res chain seq x y z
N MET A 1 -66.11 13.03 44.37
CA MET A 1 -64.70 12.70 44.43
C MET A 1 -64.29 12.33 43.01
N ASP A 2 -63.75 13.31 42.30
CA ASP A 2 -63.21 13.10 40.90
C ASP A 2 -61.82 12.47 40.93
N PRO A 3 -61.51 11.60 39.99
CA PRO A 3 -60.15 11.03 39.89
C PRO A 3 -59.15 12.06 39.27
N PRO A 4 -57.87 12.01 39.68
CA PRO A 4 -56.88 12.96 39.23
C PRO A 4 -56.52 12.76 37.75
N ARG A 5 -56.23 13.86 37.06
CA ARG A 5 -55.77 13.94 35.67
C ARG A 5 -54.33 13.37 35.59
N PRO A 6 -53.93 12.72 34.45
CA PRO A 6 -52.55 12.29 34.25
C PRO A 6 -51.64 13.49 33.96
N GLU A 7 -50.52 13.52 34.68
CA GLU A 7 -49.42 14.46 34.50
C GLU A 7 -48.78 14.29 33.09
N GLN A 8 -48.52 15.42 32.46
CA GLN A 8 -47.80 15.52 31.20
C GLN A 8 -46.32 15.13 31.43
N ILE A 9 -45.92 14.04 30.83
CA ILE A 9 -44.50 13.67 30.77
C ILE A 9 -43.84 14.58 29.74
N GLU A 10 -43.03 15.51 30.25
CA GLU A 10 -42.15 16.40 29.49
C GLU A 10 -41.12 15.55 28.72
N GLN A 11 -41.19 15.59 27.39
CA GLN A 11 -40.24 14.91 26.50
C GLN A 11 -38.91 15.64 26.62
N ALA A 12 -37.85 14.94 27.10
CA ALA A 12 -36.48 15.38 27.06
C ALA A 12 -36.05 15.64 25.61
N PRO A 13 -35.23 16.67 25.35
CA PRO A 13 -34.80 17.00 24.01
C PRO A 13 -33.87 15.91 23.44
N ASN A 14 -34.17 15.53 22.20
CA ASN A 14 -33.41 14.60 21.38
C ASN A 14 -31.91 14.95 21.39
N ALA A 15 -31.08 14.03 21.85
CA ALA A 15 -29.64 14.15 21.82
C ALA A 15 -29.17 14.23 20.37
N ASP A 16 -28.52 15.33 20.09
CA ASP A 16 -27.69 15.71 18.93
C ASP A 16 -27.16 14.53 18.10
N SER A 17 -27.63 14.48 16.87
CA SER A 17 -26.97 13.76 15.78
C SER A 17 -25.62 14.45 15.53
N ARG A 18 -24.58 14.01 16.22
CA ARG A 18 -23.21 14.46 15.95
C ARG A 18 -22.88 14.09 14.51
N GLY A 19 -22.83 15.14 13.69
CA GLY A 19 -22.47 15.06 12.29
C GLY A 19 -21.16 14.28 12.13
N VAL A 20 -21.22 13.27 11.30
CA VAL A 20 -20.04 12.69 10.69
C VAL A 20 -19.38 13.83 9.93
N SER A 21 -18.28 14.36 10.48
CA SER A 21 -17.49 15.39 9.80
C SER A 21 -17.05 14.83 8.44
N GLU A 22 -17.51 15.49 7.37
CA GLU A 22 -16.97 15.27 6.03
C GLU A 22 -15.44 15.28 6.12
N PRO A 23 -14.74 14.29 5.49
CA PRO A 23 -13.29 14.31 5.44
C PRO A 23 -12.87 15.62 4.77
N ALA A 24 -12.05 16.40 5.46
CA ALA A 24 -11.54 17.68 5.01
C ALA A 24 -11.04 17.54 3.57
N ARG A 25 -11.56 18.36 2.65
CA ARG A 25 -11.05 18.50 1.27
C ARG A 25 -9.57 18.87 1.38
N ILE A 26 -8.70 17.90 1.02
CA ILE A 26 -7.26 18.16 0.86
C ILE A 26 -7.16 19.18 -0.27
N PRO A 27 -6.55 20.37 -0.06
CA PRO A 27 -6.35 21.32 -1.13
C PRO A 27 -5.51 20.63 -2.23
N GLU A 28 -5.72 21.02 -3.50
CA GLU A 28 -4.92 20.61 -4.67
C GLU A 28 -3.49 21.16 -4.55
N SER A 29 -2.78 20.76 -3.50
CA SER A 29 -1.37 21.02 -3.32
C SER A 29 -0.60 19.99 -4.15
N GLU A 30 0.53 20.44 -4.69
CA GLU A 30 1.46 19.62 -5.46
C GLU A 30 1.68 18.25 -4.76
N PRO A 31 1.50 17.11 -5.46
CA PRO A 31 1.60 15.80 -4.83
C PRO A 31 2.99 15.57 -4.24
N LEU A 32 3.06 14.83 -3.13
CA LEU A 32 4.31 14.50 -2.47
C LEU A 32 5.19 13.62 -3.37
N LEU A 33 4.57 12.61 -3.99
CA LEU A 33 5.22 11.69 -4.93
C LEU A 33 4.39 11.59 -6.21
N GLN A 34 5.07 11.64 -7.37
CA GLN A 34 4.48 11.32 -8.67
C GLN A 34 5.33 10.29 -9.39
N VAL A 35 4.74 9.19 -9.78
CA VAL A 35 5.32 8.21 -10.69
C VAL A 35 4.68 8.43 -12.06
N ARG A 36 5.49 8.65 -13.10
CA ARG A 36 5.03 8.99 -14.46
C ARG A 36 5.60 8.01 -15.47
N GLY A 37 4.78 7.14 -16.01
CA GLY A 37 5.14 6.22 -17.09
C GLY A 37 6.33 5.32 -16.77
N LEU A 38 6.49 4.92 -15.49
CA LEU A 38 7.63 4.13 -15.03
C LEU A 38 7.72 2.81 -15.79
N ARG A 39 8.91 2.52 -16.34
CA ARG A 39 9.25 1.24 -16.99
C ARG A 39 10.49 0.67 -16.34
N VAL A 40 10.34 -0.55 -15.80
CA VAL A 40 11.45 -1.32 -15.20
C VAL A 40 11.46 -2.70 -15.81
N TYR A 41 12.52 -3.03 -16.50
CA TYR A 41 12.70 -4.27 -17.22
C TYR A 41 13.87 -5.05 -16.64
N PHE A 42 13.87 -6.37 -16.81
CA PHE A 42 14.98 -7.23 -16.42
C PHE A 42 15.51 -7.95 -17.64
N ASN A 43 16.78 -7.78 -17.92
CA ASN A 43 17.47 -8.45 -18.99
C ASN A 43 17.89 -9.84 -18.52
N THR A 44 17.27 -10.89 -19.06
CA THR A 44 17.55 -12.30 -18.73
C THR A 44 18.03 -13.06 -19.96
N PRO A 45 18.71 -14.21 -19.79
CA PRO A 45 19.08 -15.07 -20.93
C PRO A 45 17.88 -15.50 -21.80
N SER A 46 16.68 -15.56 -21.23
CA SER A 46 15.44 -15.91 -21.94
C SER A 46 14.72 -14.71 -22.57
N GLY A 47 15.26 -13.50 -22.44
CA GLY A 47 14.68 -12.26 -23.00
C GLY A 47 14.43 -11.18 -21.98
N VAL A 48 13.79 -10.10 -22.42
CA VAL A 48 13.46 -8.92 -21.60
C VAL A 48 12.15 -9.14 -20.88
N LEU A 49 12.19 -9.15 -19.55
CA LEU A 49 11.02 -9.27 -18.69
C LEU A 49 10.53 -7.86 -18.29
N LYS A 50 9.34 -7.48 -18.72
CA LYS A 50 8.72 -6.17 -18.45
C LYS A 50 7.97 -6.17 -17.12
N ALA A 51 8.69 -6.12 -15.99
CA ALA A 51 8.12 -6.22 -14.67
C ALA A 51 7.19 -5.03 -14.32
N VAL A 52 7.56 -3.82 -14.76
CA VAL A 52 6.76 -2.59 -14.66
C VAL A 52 6.78 -1.93 -16.04
N ASP A 53 5.61 -1.61 -16.60
CA ASP A 53 5.51 -1.17 -17.99
C ASP A 53 4.51 -0.03 -18.17
N GLY A 54 4.98 1.19 -17.90
CA GLY A 54 4.20 2.42 -18.07
C GLY A 54 3.30 2.76 -16.87
N VAL A 55 3.72 2.42 -15.66
CA VAL A 55 2.97 2.70 -14.41
C VAL A 55 2.99 4.18 -14.09
N SER A 56 1.80 4.74 -13.79
CA SER A 56 1.64 6.14 -13.37
C SER A 56 0.66 6.23 -12.20
N PHE A 57 1.06 6.93 -11.15
CA PHE A 57 0.21 7.27 -10.00
C PHE A 57 0.83 8.42 -9.22
N GLU A 58 0.07 8.96 -8.28
CA GLU A 58 0.54 10.02 -7.37
C GLU A 58 0.09 9.77 -5.94
N ILE A 59 0.83 10.33 -5.00
CA ILE A 59 0.52 10.31 -3.57
C ILE A 59 0.53 11.74 -3.06
N GLY A 60 -0.58 12.17 -2.49
CA GLY A 60 -0.71 13.45 -1.81
C GLY A 60 -0.01 13.47 -0.43
N ARG A 61 0.13 14.65 0.16
CA ARG A 61 0.65 14.77 1.53
C ARG A 61 -0.36 14.21 2.53
N GLY A 62 0.14 13.39 3.46
CA GLY A 62 -0.68 12.72 4.48
C GLY A 62 -1.62 11.65 3.92
N GLU A 63 -1.51 11.30 2.65
CA GLU A 63 -2.34 10.29 1.99
C GLU A 63 -1.76 8.87 2.15
N THR A 64 -2.65 7.88 2.24
CA THR A 64 -2.31 6.46 2.06
C THR A 64 -2.80 5.99 0.70
N LEU A 65 -1.86 5.62 -0.19
CA LEU A 65 -2.16 4.94 -1.43
C LEU A 65 -1.93 3.44 -1.27
N GLY A 66 -2.99 2.63 -1.44
CA GLY A 66 -2.90 1.19 -1.53
C GLY A 66 -2.52 0.74 -2.95
N VAL A 67 -1.57 -0.19 -3.09
CA VAL A 67 -1.26 -0.86 -4.36
C VAL A 67 -1.56 -2.34 -4.19
N VAL A 68 -2.54 -2.84 -4.94
CA VAL A 68 -3.03 -4.22 -4.83
C VAL A 68 -2.91 -4.98 -6.15
N GLY A 69 -2.89 -6.30 -6.06
CA GLY A 69 -2.85 -7.20 -7.20
C GLY A 69 -2.25 -8.55 -6.82
N GLU A 70 -2.40 -9.54 -7.70
CA GLU A 70 -1.83 -10.87 -7.50
C GLU A 70 -0.29 -10.84 -7.38
N SER A 71 0.29 -11.89 -6.79
CA SER A 71 1.77 -12.02 -6.69
C SER A 71 2.41 -11.97 -8.08
N GLY A 72 3.59 -11.36 -8.18
CA GLY A 72 4.33 -11.23 -9.45
C GLY A 72 3.82 -10.15 -10.41
N CYS A 73 2.78 -9.36 -10.08
CA CYS A 73 2.27 -8.32 -10.98
C CYS A 73 3.11 -7.02 -11.02
N GLY A 74 4.22 -6.92 -10.24
CA GLY A 74 5.14 -5.77 -10.29
C GLY A 74 5.07 -4.78 -9.13
N LYS A 75 4.27 -5.03 -8.08
CA LYS A 75 4.07 -4.11 -6.93
C LYS A 75 5.37 -3.75 -6.23
N SER A 76 6.10 -4.75 -5.72
CA SER A 76 7.36 -4.55 -4.99
C SER A 76 8.44 -3.94 -5.89
N VAL A 77 8.50 -4.32 -7.18
CA VAL A 77 9.44 -3.70 -8.13
C VAL A 77 9.13 -2.20 -8.30
N THR A 78 7.84 -1.83 -8.37
CA THR A 78 7.42 -0.42 -8.42
C THR A 78 7.86 0.33 -7.15
N ALA A 79 7.64 -0.25 -5.98
CA ALA A 79 8.05 0.34 -4.69
C ALA A 79 9.57 0.52 -4.57
N TYR A 80 10.33 -0.53 -4.89
CA TYR A 80 11.79 -0.49 -4.82
C TYR A 80 12.39 0.49 -5.83
N SER A 81 11.69 0.70 -6.95
CA SER A 81 12.12 1.69 -7.95
C SER A 81 12.11 3.12 -7.42
N ILE A 82 11.20 3.46 -6.49
CA ILE A 82 11.13 4.80 -5.88
C ILE A 82 12.44 5.13 -5.17
N LEU A 83 13.02 4.14 -4.50
CA LEU A 83 14.29 4.29 -3.79
C LEU A 83 15.50 3.79 -4.60
N ARG A 84 15.33 3.44 -5.90
CA ARG A 84 16.36 2.87 -6.74
C ARG A 84 17.06 1.66 -6.11
N LEU A 85 16.26 0.78 -5.47
CA LEU A 85 16.72 -0.46 -4.84
C LEU A 85 16.68 -1.65 -5.81
N VAL A 86 16.17 -1.48 -7.02
CA VAL A 86 16.22 -2.51 -8.06
C VAL A 86 17.67 -2.68 -8.51
N PRO A 87 18.27 -3.90 -8.41
CA PRO A 87 19.63 -4.14 -8.85
C PRO A 87 19.83 -3.85 -10.35
N VAL A 88 20.83 -3.07 -10.70
CA VAL A 88 21.19 -2.74 -12.07
C VAL A 88 22.68 -3.11 -12.27
N PRO A 89 23.02 -4.15 -13.09
CA PRO A 89 22.17 -5.15 -13.73
C PRO A 89 21.61 -6.20 -12.76
N PRO A 90 20.65 -7.07 -13.12
CA PRO A 90 20.02 -7.26 -14.44
C PRO A 90 18.85 -6.32 -14.72
N GLY A 91 18.41 -5.50 -13.74
CA GLY A 91 17.34 -4.53 -13.91
C GLY A 91 17.78 -3.33 -14.75
N GLU A 92 16.80 -2.67 -15.38
CA GLU A 92 16.98 -1.48 -16.17
C GLU A 92 15.79 -0.54 -15.98
N TYR A 93 16.06 0.74 -15.73
CA TYR A 93 15.02 1.79 -15.75
C TYR A 93 14.84 2.23 -17.21
N ALA A 94 13.98 1.52 -17.95
CA ALA A 94 13.77 1.69 -19.38
C ALA A 94 12.99 2.96 -19.76
N GLY A 95 12.45 3.70 -18.76
CA GLY A 95 11.78 4.97 -19.00
C GLY A 95 10.88 5.41 -17.85
N GLY A 96 10.33 6.62 -17.99
CA GLY A 96 9.50 7.28 -17.00
C GLY A 96 10.28 8.19 -16.08
N ALA A 97 9.59 8.70 -15.05
CA ALA A 97 10.16 9.57 -14.02
C ALA A 97 9.51 9.28 -12.67
N ILE A 98 10.25 9.51 -11.59
CA ILE A 98 9.77 9.43 -10.21
C ILE A 98 10.07 10.76 -9.54
N LEU A 99 9.05 11.59 -9.41
CA LEU A 99 9.17 12.93 -8.86
C LEU A 99 8.78 12.93 -7.37
N PHE A 100 9.71 13.27 -6.50
CA PHE A 100 9.46 13.50 -5.09
C PHE A 100 9.61 15.00 -4.82
N LYS A 101 8.51 15.67 -4.49
CA LYS A 101 8.45 17.15 -4.34
C LYS A 101 9.05 17.87 -5.56
N GLY A 102 8.70 17.41 -6.76
CA GLY A 102 9.18 17.95 -8.04
C GLY A 102 10.59 17.48 -8.47
N THR A 103 11.37 16.84 -7.59
CA THR A 103 12.71 16.34 -7.90
C THR A 103 12.66 14.92 -8.46
N ASP A 104 13.22 14.68 -9.64
CA ASP A 104 13.27 13.35 -10.26
C ASP A 104 14.34 12.47 -9.60
N LEU A 105 13.88 11.48 -8.82
CA LEU A 105 14.74 10.57 -8.07
C LEU A 105 15.63 9.68 -8.96
N LEU A 106 15.17 9.39 -10.19
CA LEU A 106 15.95 8.56 -11.12
C LEU A 106 17.20 9.29 -11.66
N LYS A 107 17.22 10.62 -11.60
CA LYS A 107 18.33 11.46 -12.08
C LYS A 107 19.33 11.85 -10.99
N LEU A 108 19.05 11.54 -9.73
CA LEU A 108 19.94 11.85 -8.62
C LEU A 108 21.21 11.01 -8.69
N SER A 109 22.35 11.57 -8.24
CA SER A 109 23.56 10.80 -7.98
C SER A 109 23.33 9.81 -6.82
N GLU A 110 24.21 8.79 -6.67
CA GLU A 110 24.09 7.84 -5.53
C GLU A 110 24.18 8.53 -4.17
N ARG A 111 25.01 9.55 -4.04
CA ARG A 111 25.07 10.37 -2.82
C ARG A 111 23.74 11.06 -2.54
N GLN A 112 23.15 11.71 -3.54
CA GLN A 112 21.90 12.45 -3.37
C GLN A 112 20.72 11.53 -3.06
N ILE A 113 20.61 10.36 -3.71
CA ILE A 113 19.55 9.40 -3.38
C ILE A 113 19.79 8.77 -2.01
N GLY A 114 21.05 8.60 -1.56
CA GLY A 114 21.38 8.20 -0.19
C GLY A 114 20.87 9.17 0.86
N GLU A 115 20.88 10.47 0.58
CA GLU A 115 20.32 11.51 1.45
C GLU A 115 18.79 11.46 1.53
N VAL A 116 18.11 10.82 0.56
CA VAL A 116 16.65 10.62 0.55
C VAL A 116 16.24 9.33 1.25
N ARG A 117 17.00 8.24 1.00
CA ARG A 117 16.75 6.91 1.59
C ARG A 117 16.87 7.00 3.12
N GLY A 118 15.89 6.45 3.84
CA GLY A 118 15.88 6.38 5.31
C GLY A 118 15.54 7.70 6.01
N SER A 119 15.88 8.84 5.42
CA SER A 119 15.65 10.17 6.02
C SER A 119 14.31 10.79 5.61
N ARG A 120 14.01 10.79 4.30
CA ARG A 120 12.80 11.40 3.73
C ARG A 120 11.81 10.40 3.19
N ILE A 121 12.29 9.30 2.64
CA ILE A 121 11.51 8.16 2.19
C ILE A 121 12.10 6.93 2.86
N SER A 122 11.30 6.22 3.64
CA SER A 122 11.70 4.96 4.27
C SER A 122 10.87 3.80 3.75
N ILE A 123 11.38 2.59 3.94
CA ILE A 123 10.71 1.36 3.53
C ILE A 123 10.68 0.34 4.67
N VAL A 124 9.53 -0.33 4.79
CA VAL A 124 9.31 -1.54 5.58
C VAL A 124 9.20 -2.68 4.58
N PHE A 125 10.14 -3.63 4.65
CA PHE A 125 10.21 -4.77 3.74
C PHE A 125 9.26 -5.89 4.13
N GLN A 126 8.94 -6.75 3.17
CA GLN A 126 8.02 -7.88 3.32
C GLN A 126 8.47 -8.91 4.37
N GLU A 127 9.79 -9.15 4.49
CA GLU A 127 10.35 -10.13 5.42
C GLU A 127 11.19 -9.45 6.51
N PRO A 128 10.60 -9.17 7.69
CA PRO A 128 11.26 -8.41 8.77
C PRO A 128 12.51 -9.10 9.30
N THR A 129 12.50 -10.44 9.36
CA THR A 129 13.63 -11.22 9.87
C THR A 129 14.87 -11.16 8.97
N GLN A 130 14.68 -10.98 7.67
CA GLN A 130 15.78 -10.83 6.71
C GLN A 130 16.29 -9.38 6.62
N SER A 131 15.47 -8.42 7.06
CA SER A 131 15.78 -6.99 7.01
C SER A 131 16.65 -6.51 8.17
N LEU A 132 16.69 -7.27 9.27
CA LEU A 132 17.52 -6.95 10.43
C LEU A 132 18.80 -7.78 10.44
N ASN A 133 19.92 -7.16 10.79
CA ASN A 133 21.19 -7.84 10.94
C ASN A 133 21.17 -8.73 12.21
N PRO A 134 21.28 -10.07 12.11
CA PRO A 134 21.15 -10.97 13.24
C PRO A 134 22.27 -10.88 14.28
N ILE A 135 23.41 -10.30 13.91
CA ILE A 135 24.59 -10.15 14.80
C ILE A 135 24.69 -8.76 15.45
N MET A 136 23.73 -7.88 15.22
CA MET A 136 23.65 -6.57 15.85
C MET A 136 22.41 -6.50 16.75
N THR A 137 22.48 -5.72 17.83
CA THR A 137 21.30 -5.48 18.67
C THR A 137 20.28 -4.60 17.94
N ILE A 138 19.02 -4.68 18.35
CA ILE A 138 17.97 -3.79 17.79
C ILE A 138 18.33 -2.33 17.97
N GLY A 139 18.87 -1.99 19.14
CA GLY A 139 19.26 -0.62 19.45
C GLY A 139 20.41 -0.11 18.59
N ASP A 140 21.42 -0.95 18.35
CA ASP A 140 22.56 -0.55 17.51
C ASP A 140 22.11 -0.25 16.08
N GLN A 141 21.24 -1.08 15.51
CA GLN A 141 20.71 -0.89 14.16
C GLN A 141 19.87 0.41 14.05
N ILE A 142 19.03 0.71 15.03
CA ILE A 142 18.23 1.96 15.01
C ILE A 142 19.13 3.18 15.23
N THR A 143 20.11 3.10 16.14
CA THR A 143 21.02 4.22 16.40
C THR A 143 21.94 4.52 15.24
N GLU A 144 22.38 3.51 14.47
CA GLU A 144 23.14 3.69 13.24
C GLU A 144 22.38 4.57 12.24
N VAL A 145 21.11 4.29 12.00
CA VAL A 145 20.23 5.09 11.12
C VAL A 145 20.11 6.54 11.60
N ILE A 146 19.98 6.75 12.92
CA ILE A 146 19.87 8.10 13.49
C ILE A 146 21.19 8.87 13.34
N ILE A 147 22.31 8.25 13.63
CA ILE A 147 23.63 8.89 13.52
C ILE A 147 23.91 9.27 12.09
N GLU A 148 23.69 8.36 11.14
CA GLU A 148 23.93 8.57 9.71
C GLU A 148 23.09 9.72 9.16
N HIS A 149 21.78 9.74 9.44
CA HIS A 149 20.86 10.68 8.79
C HIS A 149 20.59 11.97 9.59
N ARG A 150 20.88 11.99 10.90
CA ARG A 150 20.64 13.18 11.73
C ARG A 150 21.89 13.78 12.35
N GLY A 151 23.03 13.10 12.22
CA GLY A 151 24.28 13.55 12.83
C GLY A 151 24.22 13.61 14.36
N ALA A 152 23.31 12.88 15.00
CA ALA A 152 23.11 12.88 16.44
C ALA A 152 24.28 12.19 17.17
N SER A 153 24.57 12.63 18.40
CA SER A 153 25.49 11.91 19.26
C SER A 153 24.94 10.53 19.63
N ARG A 154 25.81 9.59 19.99
CA ARG A 154 25.39 8.24 20.44
C ARG A 154 24.36 8.24 21.56
N ARG A 155 24.46 9.20 22.49
CA ARG A 155 23.52 9.33 23.60
C ARG A 155 22.15 9.78 23.11
N GLU A 156 22.08 10.83 22.32
CA GLU A 156 20.83 11.32 21.72
C GLU A 156 20.19 10.26 20.82
N ALA A 157 20.99 9.57 19.98
CA ALA A 157 20.51 8.49 19.11
C ALA A 157 19.90 7.34 19.93
N ARG A 158 20.51 6.97 21.08
CA ARG A 158 19.95 5.97 21.97
C ARG A 158 18.59 6.42 22.54
N ASP A 159 18.52 7.65 23.05
CA ASP A 159 17.29 8.16 23.67
C ASP A 159 16.16 8.24 22.63
N MET A 160 16.45 8.65 21.39
CA MET A 160 15.51 8.64 20.28
C MET A 160 15.07 7.23 19.89
N ALA A 161 16.00 6.27 19.85
CA ALA A 161 15.69 4.88 19.52
C ALA A 161 14.79 4.23 20.58
N VAL A 162 15.08 4.42 21.86
CA VAL A 162 14.25 3.92 22.98
C VAL A 162 12.85 4.54 22.95
N GLU A 163 12.76 5.84 22.68
CA GLU A 163 11.46 6.51 22.55
C GLU A 163 10.67 5.97 21.35
N MET A 164 11.31 5.73 20.20
CA MET A 164 10.62 5.15 19.05
C MET A 164 10.18 3.71 19.32
N LEU A 165 10.98 2.86 19.98
CA LEU A 165 10.58 1.53 20.41
C LEU A 165 9.36 1.57 21.34
N ARG A 166 9.26 2.58 22.22
CA ARG A 166 8.09 2.80 23.07
C ARG A 166 6.86 3.18 22.24
N ARG A 167 7.00 4.09 21.28
CA ARG A 167 5.91 4.54 20.37
C ARG A 167 5.33 3.41 19.53
N VAL A 168 6.17 2.49 19.05
CA VAL A 168 5.68 1.32 18.31
C VAL A 168 5.12 0.22 19.23
N GLY A 169 5.02 0.47 20.55
CA GLY A 169 4.40 -0.45 21.52
C GLY A 169 5.25 -1.65 21.89
N ILE A 170 6.59 -1.53 21.86
CA ILE A 170 7.48 -2.56 22.36
C ILE A 170 7.56 -2.43 23.89
N ALA A 171 7.18 -3.51 24.60
CA ALA A 171 7.26 -3.56 26.05
C ALA A 171 8.72 -3.58 26.54
N SER A 172 9.03 -2.85 27.63
CA SER A 172 10.38 -2.70 28.20
C SER A 172 11.43 -2.26 27.16
N PRO A 173 11.25 -1.11 26.51
CA PRO A 173 12.05 -0.67 25.37
C PRO A 173 13.55 -0.60 25.68
N ASP A 174 13.96 -0.16 26.88
CA ASP A 174 15.35 -0.13 27.31
C ASP A 174 16.02 -1.51 27.36
N ARG A 175 15.27 -2.55 27.75
CA ARG A 175 15.75 -3.93 27.72
C ARG A 175 15.83 -4.41 26.26
N ARG A 176 14.76 -4.19 25.46
CA ARG A 176 14.69 -4.66 24.08
C ARG A 176 15.65 -3.94 23.14
N PHE A 177 16.05 -2.73 23.48
CA PHE A 177 17.14 -2.02 22.82
C PHE A 177 18.43 -2.86 22.76
N ARG A 178 18.73 -3.65 23.81
CA ARG A 178 19.92 -4.50 23.90
C ARG A 178 19.70 -5.92 23.40
N SER A 179 18.48 -6.27 23.00
CA SER A 179 18.15 -7.59 22.46
C SER A 179 18.60 -7.73 21.01
N TYR A 180 18.96 -8.95 20.64
CA TYR A 180 19.19 -9.35 19.26
C TYR A 180 17.86 -9.72 18.58
N PRO A 181 17.77 -9.70 17.23
CA PRO A 181 16.55 -10.05 16.52
C PRO A 181 15.98 -11.42 16.89
N HIS A 182 16.81 -12.43 17.06
CA HIS A 182 16.40 -13.81 17.42
C HIS A 182 15.82 -13.95 18.84
N GLU A 183 15.96 -12.93 19.70
CA GLU A 183 15.36 -12.90 21.05
C GLU A 183 13.95 -12.26 21.06
N LEU A 184 13.44 -11.86 19.89
CA LEU A 184 12.16 -11.20 19.75
C LEU A 184 11.13 -12.10 19.05
N SER A 185 9.84 -11.94 19.38
CA SER A 185 8.76 -12.54 18.60
C SER A 185 8.60 -11.86 17.23
N GLY A 186 7.96 -12.54 16.26
CA GLY A 186 7.74 -11.99 14.91
C GLY A 186 7.07 -10.61 14.93
N GLY A 187 6.03 -10.43 15.75
CA GLY A 187 5.36 -9.13 15.89
C GLY A 187 6.26 -8.06 16.54
N MET A 188 7.20 -8.44 17.42
CA MET A 188 8.18 -7.50 17.98
C MET A 188 9.26 -7.14 16.95
N ILE A 189 9.71 -8.09 16.13
CA ILE A 189 10.66 -7.85 15.03
C ILE A 189 10.03 -6.86 14.04
N GLN A 190 8.75 -7.07 13.67
CA GLN A 190 8.01 -6.16 12.79
C GLN A 190 7.92 -4.75 13.38
N ARG A 191 7.56 -4.62 14.67
CA ARG A 191 7.53 -3.31 15.36
C ARG A 191 8.90 -2.66 15.42
N ALA A 192 9.97 -3.44 15.63
CA ALA A 192 11.34 -2.91 15.63
C ALA A 192 11.76 -2.40 14.24
N MET A 193 11.40 -3.11 13.18
CA MET A 193 11.64 -2.66 11.80
C MET A 193 10.84 -1.39 11.47
N ILE A 194 9.59 -1.30 11.91
CA ILE A 194 8.78 -0.07 11.79
C ILE A 194 9.44 1.07 12.57
N ALA A 195 9.94 0.82 13.80
CA ALA A 195 10.66 1.83 14.58
C ALA A 195 11.90 2.34 13.84
N MET A 196 12.71 1.45 13.28
CA MET A 196 13.88 1.79 12.48
C MET A 196 13.53 2.63 11.25
N SER A 197 12.44 2.29 10.55
CA SER A 197 11.98 3.03 9.37
C SER A 197 11.45 4.41 9.70
N LEU A 198 10.89 4.63 10.90
CA LEU A 198 10.21 5.88 11.27
C LEU A 198 11.04 6.80 12.16
N VAL A 199 12.18 6.34 12.68
CA VAL A 199 12.98 7.12 13.65
C VAL A 199 13.49 8.44 13.09
N CYS A 200 13.71 8.51 11.78
CA CYS A 200 14.07 9.74 11.08
C CYS A 200 12.87 10.61 10.67
N ARG A 201 11.62 10.21 11.01
CA ARG A 201 10.37 10.89 10.66
C ARG A 201 10.28 11.17 9.14
N PRO A 202 10.22 10.14 8.32
CA PRO A 202 10.13 10.30 6.87
C PRO A 202 8.83 10.99 6.46
N GLU A 203 8.83 11.66 5.30
CA GLU A 203 7.64 12.24 4.68
C GLU A 203 6.80 11.18 3.98
N LEU A 204 7.45 10.08 3.50
CA LEU A 204 6.79 8.94 2.87
C LEU A 204 7.31 7.63 3.45
N LEU A 205 6.40 6.78 3.89
CA LEU A 205 6.69 5.39 4.24
C LEU A 205 6.20 4.47 3.11
N ILE A 206 7.07 3.64 2.59
CA ILE A 206 6.72 2.52 1.71
C ILE A 206 6.58 1.29 2.61
N ALA A 207 5.41 0.67 2.63
CA ALA A 207 5.13 -0.54 3.40
C ALA A 207 4.83 -1.68 2.44
N ASP A 208 5.82 -2.54 2.19
CA ASP A 208 5.70 -3.68 1.28
C ASP A 208 5.28 -4.92 2.08
N GLU A 209 3.99 -5.26 1.98
CA GLU A 209 3.35 -6.38 2.69
C GLU A 209 3.66 -6.41 4.20
N PRO A 210 3.44 -5.31 4.94
CA PRO A 210 3.95 -5.14 6.30
C PRO A 210 3.34 -6.10 7.33
N THR A 211 2.36 -6.90 6.96
CA THR A 211 1.64 -7.81 7.85
C THR A 211 1.69 -9.27 7.39
N THR A 212 2.42 -9.57 6.31
CA THR A 212 2.58 -10.94 5.81
C THR A 212 3.26 -11.82 6.88
N ALA A 213 2.80 -13.06 7.01
CA ALA A 213 3.25 -14.05 7.99
C ALA A 213 2.97 -13.69 9.47
N LEU A 214 2.09 -12.73 9.75
CA LEU A 214 1.61 -12.42 11.09
C LEU A 214 0.20 -13.01 11.30
N ASP A 215 -0.13 -13.35 12.56
CA ASP A 215 -1.52 -13.70 12.89
C ASP A 215 -2.45 -12.49 12.76
N VAL A 216 -3.75 -12.76 12.58
CA VAL A 216 -4.78 -11.74 12.30
C VAL A 216 -4.84 -10.65 13.37
N THR A 217 -4.60 -11.03 14.65
CA THR A 217 -4.64 -10.08 15.76
C THR A 217 -3.46 -9.12 15.70
N ILE A 218 -2.26 -9.62 15.47
CA ILE A 218 -1.06 -8.80 15.33
C ILE A 218 -1.13 -7.95 14.06
N GLN A 219 -1.66 -8.50 12.95
CA GLN A 219 -1.92 -7.74 11.73
C GLN A 219 -2.77 -6.50 12.01
N ALA A 220 -3.93 -6.66 12.67
CA ALA A 220 -4.80 -5.54 13.02
C ALA A 220 -4.07 -4.49 13.87
N GLN A 221 -3.29 -4.91 14.86
CA GLN A 221 -2.50 -4.01 15.71
C GLN A 221 -1.42 -3.23 14.93
N ILE A 222 -0.75 -3.86 13.96
CA ILE A 222 0.26 -3.20 13.12
C ILE A 222 -0.40 -2.16 12.21
N LEU A 223 -1.57 -2.46 11.65
CA LEU A 223 -2.30 -1.52 10.80
C LEU A 223 -2.81 -0.30 11.58
N GLU A 224 -3.35 -0.51 12.77
CA GLU A 224 -3.76 0.55 13.68
C GLU A 224 -2.56 1.42 14.08
N LEU A 225 -1.43 0.80 14.41
CA LEU A 225 -0.17 1.48 14.70
C LEU A 225 0.28 2.35 13.52
N LEU A 226 0.32 1.84 12.30
CA LEU A 226 0.68 2.59 11.11
C LEU A 226 -0.27 3.78 10.88
N GLY A 227 -1.57 3.56 11.05
CA GLY A 227 -2.59 4.62 10.96
C GLY A 227 -2.41 5.73 12.00
N SER A 228 -2.09 5.38 13.26
CA SER A 228 -1.83 6.38 14.31
C SER A 228 -0.54 7.15 14.04
N LEU A 229 0.55 6.45 13.72
CA LEU A 229 1.84 7.07 13.41
C LEU A 229 1.78 7.95 12.16
N ARG A 230 0.97 7.58 11.14
CA ARG A 230 0.71 8.44 9.98
C ARG A 230 0.15 9.79 10.40
N ARG A 231 -0.86 9.81 11.27
CA ARG A 231 -1.48 11.04 11.77
C ARG A 231 -0.54 11.84 12.65
N ASP A 232 0.16 11.18 13.57
CA ASP A 232 1.04 11.83 14.55
C ASP A 232 2.28 12.46 13.90
N LEU A 233 2.82 11.82 12.86
CA LEU A 233 4.02 12.27 12.15
C LEU A 233 3.70 13.11 10.90
N GLY A 234 2.43 13.15 10.46
CA GLY A 234 2.03 13.84 9.24
C GLY A 234 2.60 13.24 7.96
N MET A 235 2.94 11.93 7.97
CA MET A 235 3.55 11.25 6.84
C MET A 235 2.51 10.69 5.87
N SER A 236 2.94 10.42 4.63
CA SER A 236 2.17 9.67 3.64
C SER A 236 2.61 8.20 3.63
N ILE A 237 1.73 7.30 3.16
CA ILE A 237 2.03 5.87 3.09
C ILE A 237 1.76 5.36 1.66
N LEU A 238 2.72 4.62 1.10
CA LEU A 238 2.52 3.72 -0.02
C LEU A 238 2.42 2.30 0.55
N LEU A 239 1.20 1.76 0.59
CA LEU A 239 0.93 0.43 1.12
C LEU A 239 0.83 -0.57 -0.02
N ILE A 240 1.69 -1.58 -0.03
CA ILE A 240 1.59 -2.72 -0.93
C ILE A 240 1.06 -3.90 -0.15
N THR A 241 0.01 -4.51 -0.67
CA THR A 241 -0.58 -5.72 -0.08
C THR A 241 -1.41 -6.47 -1.11
N HIS A 242 -1.63 -7.75 -0.87
CA HIS A 242 -2.63 -8.55 -1.57
C HIS A 242 -3.94 -8.66 -0.77
N ASP A 243 -3.98 -8.15 0.47
CA ASP A 243 -5.15 -8.18 1.33
C ASP A 243 -6.02 -6.94 1.10
N LEU A 244 -7.16 -7.15 0.44
CA LEU A 244 -8.13 -6.09 0.13
C LEU A 244 -8.84 -5.57 1.37
N GLY A 245 -8.97 -6.37 2.43
CA GLY A 245 -9.53 -5.94 3.71
C GLY A 245 -8.64 -4.89 4.39
N VAL A 246 -7.33 -5.10 4.33
CA VAL A 246 -6.34 -4.14 4.81
C VAL A 246 -6.44 -2.81 4.05
N VAL A 247 -6.54 -2.90 2.73
CA VAL A 247 -6.65 -1.71 1.87
C VAL A 247 -7.92 -0.92 2.16
N ALA A 248 -9.05 -1.61 2.32
CA ALA A 248 -10.33 -0.97 2.65
C ALA A 248 -10.28 -0.19 3.97
N GLN A 249 -9.46 -0.65 4.93
CA GLN A 249 -9.37 -0.10 6.27
C GLN A 249 -8.52 1.17 6.36
N ILE A 250 -7.39 1.23 5.63
CA ILE A 250 -6.38 2.29 5.87
C ILE A 250 -6.00 3.12 4.64
N SER A 251 -6.47 2.76 3.44
CA SER A 251 -6.13 3.48 2.22
C SER A 251 -7.16 4.57 1.89
N ASP A 252 -6.68 5.69 1.38
CA ASP A 252 -7.52 6.77 0.86
C ASP A 252 -7.86 6.52 -0.62
N ARG A 253 -6.85 6.11 -1.42
CA ARG A 253 -6.98 5.69 -2.82
C ARG A 253 -6.29 4.35 -3.04
N VAL A 254 -6.66 3.69 -4.13
CA VAL A 254 -6.13 2.37 -4.50
C VAL A 254 -5.73 2.34 -5.96
N ALA A 255 -4.55 1.79 -6.24
CA ALA A 255 -4.08 1.42 -7.55
C ALA A 255 -4.09 -0.11 -7.68
N VAL A 256 -4.87 -0.63 -8.60
CA VAL A 256 -4.92 -2.07 -8.89
C VAL A 256 -3.92 -2.39 -9.99
N MET A 257 -2.94 -3.24 -9.68
CA MET A 257 -1.92 -3.67 -10.63
C MET A 257 -2.19 -5.07 -11.16
N TYR A 258 -2.02 -5.23 -12.46
CA TYR A 258 -2.06 -6.51 -13.15
C TYR A 258 -0.97 -6.59 -14.21
N ALA A 259 -0.14 -7.63 -14.16
CA ALA A 259 0.85 -7.92 -15.19
C ALA A 259 1.72 -6.69 -15.57
N GLY A 260 2.25 -5.97 -14.58
CA GLY A 260 3.14 -4.82 -14.75
C GLY A 260 2.47 -3.50 -15.11
N LYS A 261 1.14 -3.40 -15.06
CA LYS A 261 0.37 -2.19 -15.39
C LYS A 261 -0.63 -1.86 -14.29
N ILE A 262 -0.96 -0.57 -14.13
CA ILE A 262 -2.15 -0.16 -13.38
C ILE A 262 -3.35 -0.33 -14.30
N VAL A 263 -4.33 -1.12 -13.86
CA VAL A 263 -5.55 -1.40 -14.60
C VAL A 263 -6.75 -0.61 -14.06
N GLU A 264 -6.70 -0.20 -12.80
CA GLU A 264 -7.72 0.65 -12.19
C GLU A 264 -7.11 1.49 -11.08
N TYR A 265 -7.57 2.75 -10.92
CA TYR A 265 -7.08 3.70 -9.94
C TYR A 265 -8.21 4.60 -9.47
N ALA A 266 -8.55 4.55 -8.18
CA ALA A 266 -9.73 5.24 -7.66
C ALA A 266 -9.64 5.51 -6.15
N PRO A 267 -10.51 6.38 -5.59
CA PRO A 267 -10.81 6.41 -4.17
C PRO A 267 -11.24 5.02 -3.69
N VAL A 268 -10.82 4.64 -2.48
CA VAL A 268 -11.06 3.28 -1.96
C VAL A 268 -12.55 2.93 -1.99
N ARG A 269 -13.43 3.83 -1.56
CA ARG A 269 -14.87 3.61 -1.53
C ARG A 269 -15.43 3.32 -2.92
N ASP A 270 -15.09 4.15 -3.91
CA ASP A 270 -15.61 4.03 -5.27
C ASP A 270 -15.14 2.73 -5.92
N LEU A 271 -13.88 2.34 -5.65
CA LEU A 271 -13.33 1.08 -6.14
C LEU A 271 -14.10 -0.14 -5.61
N PHE A 272 -14.44 -0.15 -4.31
CA PHE A 272 -15.17 -1.27 -3.68
C PHE A 272 -16.65 -1.30 -4.06
N GLU A 273 -17.31 -0.13 -4.16
CA GLU A 273 -18.72 -0.04 -4.51
C GLU A 273 -18.98 -0.27 -6.00
N GLN A 274 -18.08 0.24 -6.87
CA GLN A 274 -18.27 0.25 -8.32
C GLN A 274 -16.97 -0.01 -9.10
N PRO A 275 -16.39 -1.21 -9.04
CA PRO A 275 -15.19 -1.52 -9.83
C PRO A 275 -15.47 -1.34 -11.32
N LYS A 276 -14.50 -0.77 -12.05
CA LYS A 276 -14.59 -0.43 -13.47
C LYS A 276 -13.63 -1.26 -14.34
N HIS A 277 -12.95 -2.24 -13.74
CA HIS A 277 -12.12 -3.21 -14.48
C HIS A 277 -12.55 -4.64 -14.12
N PRO A 278 -12.70 -5.56 -15.11
CA PRO A 278 -13.15 -6.93 -14.84
C PRO A 278 -12.24 -7.70 -13.88
N TYR A 279 -10.93 -7.42 -13.89
CA TYR A 279 -9.99 -8.00 -12.92
C TYR A 279 -10.29 -7.57 -11.48
N THR A 280 -10.49 -6.26 -11.26
CA THR A 280 -10.87 -5.73 -9.93
C THR A 280 -12.17 -6.31 -9.44
N HIS A 281 -13.17 -6.39 -10.33
CA HIS A 281 -14.45 -7.03 -10.04
C HIS A 281 -14.26 -8.49 -9.62
N GLY A 282 -13.40 -9.25 -10.33
CA GLY A 282 -13.06 -10.64 -9.99
C GLY A 282 -12.37 -10.75 -8.63
N LEU A 283 -11.40 -9.87 -8.32
CA LEU A 283 -10.71 -9.85 -7.04
C LEU A 283 -11.70 -9.66 -5.87
N PHE A 284 -12.63 -8.71 -5.97
CA PHE A 284 -13.61 -8.47 -4.90
C PHE A 284 -14.62 -9.61 -4.73
N ARG A 285 -14.95 -10.32 -5.79
CA ARG A 285 -15.83 -11.48 -5.72
C ARG A 285 -15.15 -12.70 -5.08
N SER A 286 -13.85 -12.78 -5.14
CA SER A 286 -13.05 -13.82 -4.49
C SER A 286 -12.90 -13.61 -2.97
N LEU A 287 -13.38 -12.48 -2.42
CA LEU A 287 -13.36 -12.22 -0.98
C LEU A 287 -14.42 -13.05 -0.27
N PRO A 288 -14.08 -13.68 0.88
CA PRO A 288 -15.06 -14.35 1.72
C PRO A 288 -16.13 -13.36 2.19
N ARG A 289 -17.40 -13.66 1.93
CA ARG A 289 -18.53 -12.91 2.48
C ARG A 289 -19.11 -13.69 3.64
N LEU A 290 -19.37 -13.00 4.75
CA LEU A 290 -20.17 -13.55 5.83
C LEU A 290 -21.63 -13.63 5.33
N THR A 291 -22.07 -14.81 4.91
CA THR A 291 -23.47 -15.07 4.60
C THR A 291 -24.17 -15.53 5.85
N GLU A 292 -25.19 -14.83 6.28
CA GLU A 292 -26.15 -15.30 7.29
C GLU A 292 -26.81 -16.58 6.73
N GLY A 293 -26.53 -17.74 7.33
CA GLY A 293 -27.18 -18.98 6.94
C GLY A 293 -26.29 -20.20 6.65
N GLY A 294 -24.97 -20.07 6.78
CA GLY A 294 -24.08 -21.23 6.94
C GLY A 294 -23.88 -22.17 5.74
N THR A 295 -24.40 -21.90 4.55
CA THR A 295 -24.09 -22.69 3.35
C THR A 295 -22.74 -22.25 2.77
N ARG A 296 -21.74 -23.12 2.88
CA ARG A 296 -20.42 -22.95 2.24
C ARG A 296 -20.60 -23.06 0.72
N GLN A 297 -20.73 -21.92 0.05
CA GLN A 297 -20.62 -21.89 -1.41
C GLN A 297 -19.13 -21.75 -1.79
N PRO A 298 -18.67 -22.44 -2.85
CA PRO A 298 -17.33 -22.21 -3.38
C PRO A 298 -17.17 -20.73 -3.74
N LEU A 299 -16.03 -20.13 -3.31
CA LEU A 299 -15.73 -18.76 -3.67
C LEU A 299 -15.48 -18.67 -5.18
N PRO A 300 -16.04 -17.68 -5.88
CA PRO A 300 -15.67 -17.41 -7.26
C PRO A 300 -14.17 -17.13 -7.36
N VAL A 301 -13.49 -17.77 -8.28
CA VAL A 301 -12.06 -17.56 -8.53
C VAL A 301 -11.87 -16.98 -9.93
N ILE A 302 -10.86 -16.13 -10.10
CA ILE A 302 -10.46 -15.67 -11.43
C ILE A 302 -9.74 -16.85 -12.12
N PRO A 303 -10.22 -17.36 -13.27
CA PRO A 303 -9.62 -18.51 -13.93
C PRO A 303 -8.16 -18.26 -14.34
N GLY A 304 -7.32 -19.31 -14.25
CA GLY A 304 -5.92 -19.25 -14.63
C GLY A 304 -5.04 -18.49 -13.63
N SER A 305 -3.81 -18.20 -14.02
CA SER A 305 -2.81 -17.46 -13.23
C SER A 305 -2.36 -16.18 -13.94
N VAL A 306 -1.71 -15.29 -13.19
CA VAL A 306 -1.04 -14.13 -13.80
C VAL A 306 0.03 -14.65 -14.77
N PRO A 307 0.04 -14.20 -16.03
CA PRO A 307 1.06 -14.64 -16.98
C PRO A 307 2.46 -14.16 -16.53
N SER A 308 3.46 -14.96 -16.82
CA SER A 308 4.86 -14.52 -16.67
C SER A 308 5.12 -13.27 -17.53
N PRO A 309 6.00 -12.35 -17.11
CA PRO A 309 6.38 -11.20 -17.92
C PRO A 309 6.92 -11.55 -19.33
N ALA A 310 7.39 -12.77 -19.54
CA ALA A 310 7.79 -13.29 -20.84
C ALA A 310 6.61 -13.68 -21.75
N GLU A 311 5.42 -13.88 -21.17
CA GLU A 311 4.22 -14.39 -21.83
C GLU A 311 3.14 -13.31 -22.02
N TYR A 312 3.46 -12.05 -21.78
CA TYR A 312 2.49 -10.99 -21.92
C TYR A 312 1.98 -10.88 -23.36
N VAL A 313 0.67 -10.98 -23.49
CA VAL A 313 -0.01 -10.84 -24.79
C VAL A 313 -0.04 -9.36 -25.22
N PRO A 314 -0.01 -9.08 -26.52
CA PRO A 314 -0.27 -7.74 -27.05
C PRO A 314 -1.68 -7.26 -26.68
N GLY A 315 -1.82 -5.95 -26.42
CA GLY A 315 -3.09 -5.34 -26.03
C GLY A 315 -3.39 -5.49 -24.53
N CYS A 316 -4.65 -5.68 -24.20
CA CYS A 316 -5.08 -5.89 -22.81
C CYS A 316 -4.49 -7.17 -22.24
N ARG A 317 -3.61 -7.07 -21.24
CA ARG A 317 -2.94 -8.24 -20.62
C ARG A 317 -3.89 -9.15 -19.86
N PHE A 318 -5.04 -8.62 -19.42
CA PHE A 318 -6.08 -9.43 -18.77
C PHE A 318 -6.98 -10.17 -19.78
N ARG A 319 -6.91 -9.88 -21.08
CA ARG A 319 -7.75 -10.48 -22.12
C ARG A 319 -7.89 -12.01 -22.03
N PRO A 320 -6.83 -12.82 -21.78
CA PRO A 320 -6.95 -14.26 -21.71
C PRO A 320 -7.82 -14.79 -20.55
N ARG A 321 -8.00 -13.97 -19.51
CA ARG A 321 -8.78 -14.32 -18.30
C ARG A 321 -10.07 -13.49 -18.19
N CYS A 322 -10.34 -12.60 -19.15
CA CYS A 322 -11.45 -11.66 -19.07
C CYS A 322 -12.75 -12.27 -19.61
N PRO A 323 -13.83 -12.32 -18.82
CA PRO A 323 -15.11 -12.91 -19.24
C PRO A 323 -15.85 -12.10 -20.31
N ILE A 324 -15.48 -10.81 -20.48
CA ILE A 324 -16.09 -9.91 -21.46
C ILE A 324 -15.11 -9.51 -22.56
N ALA A 325 -14.04 -10.31 -22.77
CA ALA A 325 -13.03 -10.02 -23.78
C ALA A 325 -13.64 -10.01 -25.20
N GLN A 326 -13.25 -9.00 -25.98
CA GLN A 326 -13.66 -8.85 -27.38
C GLN A 326 -12.44 -8.53 -28.25
N GLU A 327 -12.63 -8.47 -29.57
CA GLU A 327 -11.55 -8.26 -30.54
C GLU A 327 -10.77 -6.94 -30.29
N ILE A 328 -11.46 -5.86 -29.89
CA ILE A 328 -10.83 -4.57 -29.56
C ILE A 328 -9.80 -4.70 -28.42
N CYS A 329 -9.93 -5.70 -27.54
CA CYS A 329 -8.97 -5.94 -26.45
C CYS A 329 -7.60 -6.44 -26.95
N ARG A 330 -7.42 -6.68 -28.26
CA ARG A 330 -6.10 -6.85 -28.87
C ARG A 330 -5.31 -5.55 -28.97
N SER A 331 -5.98 -4.42 -28.85
CA SER A 331 -5.34 -3.12 -28.60
C SER A 331 -5.25 -2.87 -27.11
N GLU A 332 -4.20 -2.14 -26.68
CA GLU A 332 -4.02 -1.76 -25.28
C GLU A 332 -5.03 -0.67 -24.88
N PRO A 333 -5.88 -0.92 -23.87
CA PRO A 333 -6.77 0.12 -23.36
C PRO A 333 -5.97 1.19 -22.61
N PRO A 334 -6.17 2.49 -22.91
CA PRO A 334 -5.55 3.54 -22.11
C PRO A 334 -6.16 3.60 -20.71
N LEU A 335 -5.34 3.94 -19.70
CA LEU A 335 -5.85 4.30 -18.38
C LEU A 335 -6.54 5.67 -18.52
N ARG A 336 -7.87 5.69 -18.49
CA ARG A 336 -8.69 6.90 -18.70
C ARG A 336 -9.65 7.12 -17.53
N GLU A 337 -10.00 8.35 -17.28
CA GLU A 337 -11.01 8.71 -16.29
C GLU A 337 -12.40 8.28 -16.78
N ILE A 338 -13.10 7.50 -15.94
CA ILE A 338 -14.43 6.96 -16.20
C ILE A 338 -15.48 7.68 -15.35
N ALA A 339 -15.07 8.12 -14.16
CA ALA A 339 -15.84 8.93 -13.24
C ALA A 339 -14.87 9.86 -12.49
N PRO A 340 -15.32 10.89 -11.79
CA PRO A 340 -14.45 11.79 -11.06
C PRO A 340 -13.44 11.05 -10.19
N ARG A 341 -12.13 11.23 -10.44
CA ARG A 341 -11.01 10.59 -9.75
C ARG A 341 -10.98 9.04 -9.86
N HIS A 342 -11.75 8.44 -10.76
CA HIS A 342 -11.82 7.01 -11.00
C HIS A 342 -11.36 6.69 -12.42
N GLN A 343 -10.19 6.08 -12.55
CA GLN A 343 -9.58 5.72 -13.83
C GLN A 343 -9.61 4.20 -14.03
N SER A 344 -9.83 3.76 -15.27
CA SER A 344 -9.77 2.33 -15.64
C SER A 344 -9.13 2.15 -17.01
N ALA A 345 -8.29 1.12 -17.13
CA ALA A 345 -7.70 0.66 -18.38
C ALA A 345 -8.54 -0.48 -18.97
N CYS A 346 -9.81 -0.20 -19.26
CA CYS A 346 -10.73 -1.16 -19.87
C CYS A 346 -11.56 -0.48 -20.98
N HIS A 347 -11.67 -1.14 -22.15
CA HIS A 347 -12.55 -0.65 -23.24
C HIS A 347 -14.04 -0.68 -22.87
N PHE A 348 -14.41 -1.55 -21.90
CA PHE A 348 -15.78 -1.79 -21.47
C PHE A 348 -16.02 -1.44 -20.00
N ALA A 349 -15.33 -0.42 -19.49
CA ALA A 349 -15.38 -0.03 -18.08
C ALA A 349 -16.81 0.23 -17.56
N GLU A 350 -17.68 0.78 -18.39
CA GLU A 350 -19.07 1.08 -18.07
C GLU A 350 -19.96 -0.18 -17.96
N GLN A 351 -19.52 -1.30 -18.55
CA GLN A 351 -20.26 -2.57 -18.57
C GLN A 351 -19.87 -3.53 -17.44
N VAL A 352 -18.80 -3.22 -16.68
CA VAL A 352 -18.25 -4.12 -15.64
C VAL A 352 -19.28 -4.45 -14.57
N ALA A 353 -20.12 -3.49 -14.18
CA ALA A 353 -21.20 -3.71 -13.22
C ALA A 353 -22.21 -4.78 -13.65
N ASN A 354 -22.32 -5.06 -14.97
CA ASN A 354 -23.26 -6.02 -15.52
C ASN A 354 -22.68 -7.45 -15.64
N ILE A 355 -21.44 -7.68 -15.20
CA ILE A 355 -20.81 -9.02 -15.22
C ILE A 355 -21.53 -9.93 -14.24
N ARG A 356 -22.27 -10.92 -14.75
CA ARG A 356 -23.06 -11.86 -13.95
C ARG A 356 -22.20 -12.82 -13.12
N ALA A 357 -22.79 -13.32 -12.05
CA ALA A 357 -22.13 -14.20 -11.08
C ALA A 357 -21.63 -15.55 -11.64
N GLY A 358 -21.91 -15.92 -12.83
CA GLY A 358 -21.48 -17.19 -13.46
C GLY A 358 -20.54 -17.02 -14.66
N SER A 359 -20.06 -15.81 -14.92
CA SER A 359 -19.24 -15.49 -16.10
C SER A 359 -17.73 -15.36 -15.78
N LEU A 360 -17.35 -15.57 -14.53
CA LEU A 360 -15.95 -15.61 -14.08
C LEU A 360 -15.57 -17.01 -13.65
#